data_a919132026ba77fdf9c7857d12560521
#
_entry.id   a919132026ba77fdf9c7857d12560521
#
_cell.length_a   1.000
_cell.length_b   1.000
_cell.length_c   1.000
_cell.angle_alpha   90.00
_cell.angle_beta   90.00
_cell.angle_gamma   90.00
#
_symmetry.space_group_name_H-M   'P 1'
#
loop_
_entity.id
_entity.type
_entity.pdbx_description
1 polymer ?
#
loop_
_entity_poly.entity_id
_entity_poly.type
_entity_poly.pdbx_seq_one_letter_code
_entity_poly.pdbx_strand_id
1 'polypeptide(L)'
;MKIAIISDTHNHLTNLYKALQMIEDEDIHTIIHCGDVTTTETLSSLSAFRVILTFGNGDFTSGEMREALLKMNPDSYAGSVFQGEIDGLRIAVTHGHIFSQFQTLLNSQQFDLLFHGHTH
;
A
#
# COMPACT_ATOMS: atom_id res chain seq x y z
N MET A 1 6.50 7.30 15.26
CA MET A 1 6.81 6.36 14.15
C MET A 1 6.65 7.07 12.82
N LYS A 2 7.58 6.88 11.90
CA LYS A 2 7.48 7.41 10.54
C LYS A 2 7.01 6.31 9.60
N ILE A 3 6.09 6.63 8.69
CA ILE A 3 5.53 5.71 7.70
C ILE A 3 5.62 6.39 6.34
N ALA A 4 6.04 5.65 5.32
CA ALA A 4 6.02 6.13 3.94
C ALA A 4 4.71 5.72 3.28
N ILE A 5 4.13 6.63 2.50
CA ILE A 5 2.89 6.37 1.77
C ILE A 5 3.18 6.59 0.29
N ILE A 6 2.98 5.54 -0.51
CA ILE A 6 3.18 5.58 -1.96
C ILE A 6 1.97 4.99 -2.67
N SER A 7 1.83 5.26 -3.96
CA SER A 7 0.70 4.78 -4.75
C SER A 7 1.01 4.85 -6.24
N ASP A 8 0.27 4.04 -7.02
CA ASP A 8 0.22 4.16 -8.48
C ASP A 8 1.61 4.10 -9.13
N THR A 9 2.46 3.20 -8.63
CA THR A 9 3.83 3.04 -9.15
C THR A 9 3.86 2.46 -10.56
N HIS A 10 2.84 1.70 -10.97
CA HIS A 10 2.65 1.21 -12.34
C HIS A 10 3.92 0.62 -12.98
N ASN A 11 4.72 -0.12 -12.19
CA ASN A 11 5.96 -0.73 -12.65
C ASN A 11 7.04 0.27 -13.11
N HIS A 12 6.99 1.51 -12.64
CA HIS A 12 8.02 2.52 -12.90
C HIS A 12 9.21 2.32 -11.95
N LEU A 13 10.02 1.30 -12.21
CA LEU A 13 11.05 0.83 -11.27
C LEU A 13 12.11 1.88 -10.94
N THR A 14 12.54 2.67 -11.92
CA THR A 14 13.57 3.69 -11.67
C THR A 14 13.12 4.72 -10.66
N ASN A 15 11.88 5.22 -10.80
CA ASN A 15 11.33 6.19 -9.87
C ASN A 15 11.08 5.56 -8.50
N LEU A 16 10.63 4.30 -8.49
CA LEU A 16 10.41 3.57 -7.24
C LEU A 16 11.72 3.40 -6.47
N TYR A 17 12.81 3.01 -7.13
CA TYR A 17 14.10 2.83 -6.48
C TYR A 17 14.62 4.13 -5.87
N LYS A 18 14.41 5.26 -6.54
CA LYS A 18 14.77 6.58 -5.99
C LYS A 18 13.96 6.89 -4.73
N ALA A 19 12.64 6.61 -4.76
CA ALA A 19 11.78 6.81 -3.60
C ALA A 19 12.20 5.92 -2.43
N LEU A 20 12.50 4.65 -2.69
CA LEU A 20 12.93 3.71 -1.67
C LEU A 20 14.25 4.13 -1.02
N GLN A 21 15.18 4.69 -1.82
CA GLN A 21 16.43 5.21 -1.26
C GLN A 21 16.18 6.35 -0.28
N MET A 22 15.27 7.26 -0.62
CA MET A 22 14.88 8.35 0.28
C MET A 22 14.23 7.82 1.56
N ILE A 23 13.40 6.78 1.43
CA ILE A 23 12.73 6.15 2.57
C ILE A 23 13.76 5.49 3.51
N GLU A 24 14.74 4.79 2.96
CA GLU A 24 15.82 4.19 3.75
C GLU A 24 16.64 5.25 4.46
N ASP A 25 16.96 6.36 3.78
CA ASP A 25 17.74 7.45 4.37
C ASP A 25 17.03 8.10 5.55
N GLU A 26 15.69 8.04 5.60
CA GLU A 26 14.89 8.55 6.72
C GLU A 26 14.63 7.51 7.81
N ASP A 27 15.21 6.32 7.70
CA ASP A 27 15.06 5.22 8.66
C ASP A 27 13.58 4.77 8.82
N ILE A 28 12.87 4.70 7.71
CA ILE A 28 11.48 4.26 7.66
C ILE A 28 11.44 2.78 7.31
N HIS A 29 10.66 2.00 8.07
CA HIS A 29 10.58 0.55 7.91
C HIS A 29 9.21 0.05 7.46
N THR A 30 8.19 0.91 7.47
CA THR A 30 6.82 0.56 7.09
C THR A 30 6.37 1.42 5.92
N ILE A 31 5.83 0.76 4.88
CA ILE A 31 5.32 1.42 3.68
C ILE A 31 3.84 1.08 3.53
N ILE A 32 3.02 2.10 3.30
CA ILE A 32 1.63 1.93 2.86
C ILE A 32 1.61 2.17 1.36
N HIS A 33 1.18 1.17 0.59
CA HIS A 33 1.01 1.28 -0.86
C HIS A 33 -0.47 1.23 -1.19
N CYS A 34 -0.99 2.32 -1.77
CA CYS A 34 -2.42 2.48 -2.03
C CYS A 34 -2.88 1.85 -3.35
N GLY A 35 -2.05 1.02 -3.99
CA GLY A 35 -2.45 0.22 -5.14
C GLY A 35 -1.78 0.59 -6.45
N ASP A 36 -2.07 -0.21 -7.47
CA ASP A 36 -1.47 -0.13 -8.81
C ASP A 36 0.05 -0.38 -8.80
N VAL A 37 0.45 -1.47 -8.11
CA VAL A 37 1.82 -2.00 -8.18
C VAL A 37 2.09 -2.64 -9.54
N THR A 38 1.12 -3.33 -10.07
CA THR A 38 1.01 -4.02 -11.36
C THR A 38 1.73 -5.36 -11.45
N THR A 39 2.92 -5.55 -10.93
CA THR A 39 3.66 -6.81 -11.07
C THR A 39 4.32 -7.25 -9.77
N THR A 40 4.57 -8.57 -9.65
CA THR A 40 5.33 -9.13 -8.52
C THR A 40 6.79 -8.67 -8.52
N GLU A 41 7.34 -8.34 -9.69
CA GLU A 41 8.70 -7.80 -9.80
C GLU A 41 8.81 -6.46 -9.06
N THR A 42 7.86 -5.56 -9.28
CA THR A 42 7.82 -4.28 -8.56
C THR A 42 7.68 -4.53 -7.05
N LEU A 43 6.84 -5.49 -6.69
CA LEU A 43 6.59 -5.83 -5.29
C LEU A 43 7.86 -6.34 -4.60
N SER A 44 8.70 -7.13 -5.30
CA SER A 44 9.91 -7.68 -4.69
C SER A 44 10.91 -6.60 -4.27
N SER A 45 10.86 -5.42 -4.87
CA SER A 45 11.70 -4.29 -4.46
C SER A 45 11.36 -3.78 -3.07
N LEU A 46 10.17 -4.12 -2.55
CA LEU A 46 9.71 -3.71 -1.22
C LEU A 46 10.02 -4.74 -0.13
N SER A 47 10.83 -5.76 -0.43
CA SER A 47 11.06 -6.89 0.47
C SER A 47 11.70 -6.53 1.81
N ALA A 48 12.42 -5.42 1.89
CA ALA A 48 13.06 -4.97 3.12
C ALA A 48 12.11 -4.26 4.09
N PHE A 49 10.84 -4.07 3.70
CA PHE A 49 9.88 -3.28 4.47
C PHE A 49 8.68 -4.11 4.89
N ARG A 50 8.03 -3.68 5.99
CA ARG A 50 6.67 -4.09 6.27
C ARG A 50 5.75 -3.30 5.35
N VAL A 51 4.93 -3.98 4.56
CA VAL A 51 4.10 -3.33 3.55
C VAL A 51 2.62 -3.56 3.85
N ILE A 52 1.85 -2.49 3.84
CA ILE A 52 0.39 -2.54 3.83
C ILE A 52 -0.03 -2.17 2.42
N LEU A 53 -0.48 -3.17 1.65
CA LEU A 53 -0.82 -3.02 0.24
C LEU A 53 -2.32 -3.17 0.05
N THR A 54 -2.94 -2.20 -0.62
CA THR A 54 -4.31 -2.35 -1.13
C THR A 54 -4.26 -2.40 -2.64
N PHE A 55 -5.01 -3.35 -3.23
CA PHE A 55 -4.95 -3.59 -4.67
C PHE A 55 -5.70 -2.52 -5.45
N GLY A 56 -5.09 -2.05 -6.54
CA GLY A 56 -5.70 -1.12 -7.46
C GLY A 56 -6.22 -1.81 -8.72
N ASN A 57 -6.80 -1.01 -9.61
CA ASN A 57 -7.36 -1.53 -10.87
C ASN A 57 -6.27 -2.01 -11.85
N GLY A 58 -5.00 -1.69 -11.61
CA GLY A 58 -3.87 -2.21 -12.37
C GLY A 58 -3.24 -3.49 -11.81
N ASP A 59 -3.77 -4.02 -10.71
CA ASP A 59 -3.18 -5.17 -10.02
C ASP A 59 -3.91 -6.46 -10.40
N PHE A 60 -3.62 -6.98 -11.59
CA PHE A 60 -4.33 -8.12 -12.18
C PHE A 60 -3.98 -9.47 -11.57
N THR A 61 -2.82 -9.58 -10.90
CA THR A 61 -2.35 -10.83 -10.28
C THR A 61 -2.37 -10.73 -8.76
N SER A 62 -3.45 -10.21 -8.19
CA SER A 62 -3.53 -9.89 -6.77
C SER A 62 -3.29 -11.09 -5.85
N GLY A 63 -3.75 -12.28 -6.22
CA GLY A 63 -3.52 -13.49 -5.44
C GLY A 63 -2.04 -13.87 -5.35
N GLU A 64 -1.33 -13.80 -6.47
CA GLU A 64 0.10 -14.06 -6.53
C GLU A 64 0.89 -12.99 -5.78
N MET A 65 0.49 -11.74 -5.91
CA MET A 65 1.13 -10.62 -5.23
C MET A 65 0.99 -10.76 -3.71
N ARG A 66 -0.18 -11.15 -3.24
CA ARG A 66 -0.42 -11.38 -1.82
C ARG A 66 0.49 -12.49 -1.27
N GLU A 67 0.56 -13.62 -1.97
CA GLU A 67 1.42 -14.73 -1.55
C GLU A 67 2.89 -14.31 -1.51
N ALA A 68 3.35 -13.62 -2.55
CA ALA A 68 4.73 -13.15 -2.63
C ALA A 68 5.06 -12.20 -1.47
N LEU A 69 4.16 -11.24 -1.20
CA LEU A 69 4.37 -10.26 -0.13
C LEU A 69 4.45 -10.93 1.24
N LEU A 70 3.55 -11.86 1.54
CA LEU A 70 3.52 -12.52 2.84
C LEU A 70 4.70 -13.46 3.05
N LYS A 71 5.27 -14.03 1.97
CA LYS A 71 6.50 -14.80 2.04
C LYS A 71 7.71 -13.92 2.36
N MET A 72 7.76 -12.71 1.80
CA MET A 72 8.85 -11.78 2.04
C MET A 72 8.81 -11.21 3.46
N ASN A 73 7.63 -10.87 3.94
CA ASN A 73 7.45 -10.34 5.29
C ASN A 73 6.06 -10.71 5.81
N PRO A 74 5.98 -11.68 6.76
CA PRO A 74 4.69 -12.14 7.30
C PRO A 74 3.89 -11.06 8.04
N ASP A 75 4.54 -9.96 8.46
CA ASP A 75 3.86 -8.85 9.14
C ASP A 75 3.17 -7.90 8.16
N SER A 76 3.34 -8.13 6.86
CA SER A 76 2.71 -7.32 5.83
C SER A 76 1.23 -7.69 5.63
N TYR A 77 0.51 -6.82 4.95
CA TYR A 77 -0.91 -7.00 4.62
C TYR A 77 -1.12 -6.76 3.12
N ALA A 78 -2.03 -7.54 2.53
CA ALA A 78 -2.46 -7.33 1.15
C ALA A 78 -3.95 -7.64 1.02
N GLY A 79 -4.72 -6.73 0.44
CA GLY A 79 -6.15 -6.88 0.25
C GLY A 79 -6.73 -5.68 -0.48
N SER A 80 -8.05 -5.61 -0.62
CA SER A 80 -8.69 -4.48 -1.30
C SER A 80 -8.89 -3.28 -0.38
N VAL A 81 -9.03 -3.48 0.92
CA VAL A 81 -9.15 -2.43 1.93
C VAL A 81 -8.38 -2.84 3.16
N PHE A 82 -7.65 -1.92 3.75
CA PHE A 82 -7.05 -2.09 5.07
C PHE A 82 -7.75 -1.16 6.07
N GLN A 83 -8.13 -1.71 7.21
CA GLN A 83 -8.59 -0.92 8.36
C GLN A 83 -7.90 -1.48 9.60
N GLY A 84 -7.17 -0.63 10.29
CA GLY A 84 -6.44 -1.05 11.47
C GLY A 84 -5.87 0.12 12.24
N GLU A 85 -5.15 -0.19 13.30
CA GLU A 85 -4.52 0.81 14.14
C GLU A 85 -3.02 0.74 13.95
N ILE A 86 -2.40 1.90 13.71
CA ILE A 86 -0.96 2.05 13.61
C ILE A 86 -0.56 3.22 14.50
N ASP A 87 0.31 2.94 15.48
CA ASP A 87 0.84 3.94 16.42
C ASP A 87 -0.26 4.76 17.10
N GLY A 88 -1.36 4.09 17.49
CA GLY A 88 -2.48 4.71 18.18
C GLY A 88 -3.50 5.40 17.28
N LEU A 89 -3.28 5.47 15.98
CA LEU A 89 -4.20 6.08 15.03
C LEU A 89 -4.97 5.00 14.27
N ARG A 90 -6.27 5.21 14.08
CA ARG A 90 -7.11 4.34 13.26
C ARG A 90 -6.92 4.76 11.81
N ILE A 91 -6.44 3.83 10.99
CA ILE A 91 -6.07 4.10 9.60
C ILE A 91 -6.89 3.22 8.68
N ALA A 92 -7.42 3.82 7.62
CA ALA A 92 -8.06 3.11 6.50
C ALA A 92 -7.26 3.37 5.23
N VAL A 93 -7.08 2.34 4.42
CA VAL A 93 -6.36 2.43 3.15
C VAL A 93 -7.16 1.72 2.07
N THR A 94 -7.31 2.35 0.91
CA THR A 94 -7.90 1.75 -0.28
C THR A 94 -7.35 2.44 -1.51
N HIS A 95 -7.35 1.75 -2.67
CA HIS A 95 -6.94 2.42 -3.90
C HIS A 95 -7.95 3.48 -4.34
N GLY A 96 -9.22 3.24 -4.11
CA GLY A 96 -10.27 4.21 -4.42
C GLY A 96 -10.93 4.02 -5.80
N HIS A 97 -10.54 2.99 -6.56
CA HIS A 97 -11.12 2.74 -7.88
C HIS A 97 -12.53 2.15 -7.83
N ILE A 98 -12.93 1.58 -6.70
CA ILE A 98 -14.29 1.12 -6.47
C ILE A 98 -15.03 2.22 -5.71
N PHE A 99 -15.81 3.02 -6.43
CA PHE A 99 -16.41 4.24 -5.88
C PHE A 99 -17.32 3.95 -4.68
N SER A 100 -18.14 2.90 -4.76
CA SER A 100 -19.05 2.54 -3.66
C SER A 100 -18.30 2.14 -2.40
N GLN A 101 -17.20 1.41 -2.54
CA GLN A 101 -16.33 1.03 -1.42
C GLN A 101 -15.71 2.26 -0.79
N PHE A 102 -15.20 3.17 -1.61
CA PHE A 102 -14.57 4.41 -1.15
C PHE A 102 -15.57 5.28 -0.37
N GLN A 103 -16.79 5.42 -0.90
CA GLN A 103 -17.86 6.18 -0.24
C GLN A 103 -18.26 5.56 1.09
N THR A 104 -18.38 4.24 1.13
CA THR A 104 -18.71 3.53 2.36
C THR A 104 -17.66 3.82 3.45
N LEU A 105 -16.38 3.80 3.09
CA LEU A 105 -15.31 4.15 4.02
C LEU A 105 -15.43 5.59 4.52
N LEU A 106 -15.64 6.55 3.61
CA LEU A 106 -15.78 7.96 3.99
C LEU A 106 -16.94 8.17 4.98
N ASN A 107 -18.05 7.47 4.76
CA ASN A 107 -19.24 7.63 5.57
C ASN A 107 -19.18 6.89 6.90
N SER A 108 -18.27 5.91 7.04
CA SER A 108 -18.18 5.09 8.24
C SER A 108 -17.69 5.85 9.47
N GLN A 109 -16.85 6.86 9.28
CA GLN A 109 -16.21 7.66 10.33
C GLN A 109 -15.47 6.80 11.37
N GLN A 110 -15.01 5.60 10.98
CA GLN A 110 -14.34 4.65 11.87
C GLN A 110 -12.82 4.72 11.75
N PHE A 111 -12.29 5.84 11.27
CA PHE A 111 -10.85 6.04 11.12
C PHE A 111 -10.47 7.48 11.43
N ASP A 112 -9.22 7.69 11.77
CA ASP A 112 -8.64 9.02 11.96
C ASP A 112 -8.02 9.53 10.66
N LEU A 113 -7.44 8.61 9.85
CA LEU A 113 -6.80 8.93 8.58
C LEU A 113 -7.26 7.93 7.51
N LEU A 114 -7.52 8.44 6.31
CA LEU A 114 -7.83 7.63 5.12
C LEU A 114 -6.81 7.94 4.03
N PHE A 115 -6.12 6.92 3.55
CA PHE A 115 -5.19 7.05 2.43
C PHE A 115 -5.73 6.36 1.20
N HIS A 116 -5.58 6.98 0.03
CA HIS A 116 -6.04 6.39 -1.23
C HIS A 116 -5.15 6.85 -2.39
N GLY A 117 -5.22 6.10 -3.50
CA GLY A 117 -4.58 6.45 -4.75
C GLY A 117 -5.61 6.70 -5.84
N HIS A 118 -5.31 6.25 -7.06
CA HIS A 118 -6.17 6.28 -8.25
C HIS A 118 -6.42 7.67 -8.82
N THR A 119 -6.78 8.63 -8.00
CA THR A 119 -7.16 9.98 -8.44
C THR A 119 -5.96 10.90 -8.71
N HIS A 120 -4.76 10.34 -8.62
CA HIS A 120 -3.55 11.13 -8.79
C HIS A 120 -3.76 12.33 -9.73
#